data_9bcecc6271e08090b87723736adce504
#
_entry.id   9bcecc6271e08090b87723736adce504
#
_cell.length_a   1.000
_cell.length_b   1.000
_cell.length_c   1.000
_cell.angle_alpha   90.00
_cell.angle_beta   90.00
_cell.angle_gamma   90.00
#
_symmetry.space_group_name_H-M   'P 1'
#
loop_
_entity.id
_entity.type
_entity.pdbx_description
1 polymer ?
#
loop_
_entity_poly.entity_id
_entity_poly.type
_entity_poly.pdbx_seq_one_letter_code
_entity_poly.pdbx_strand_id
1 'polypeptide(L)'
;FLYSGLDYAEYYSQFPSHNTVCVDGISSYPVMKSNHSFDLLSCFPASAEPGKAFTSVTYSNLYFREPESRADQTRMMSIVTTGAETGYYVDIFRSRKEKGGDKMHDYFYHNLGQTLTLTAADGSDLNLQPTEELAFAGAHLYAYSYLYDKKVAATAKDVKATFTIDMKDKDGDDIYMNLWMKGEPDREVFTALAPMTEGLSRTPNMPYNIKEQPTLTFVARQHGEAWNRPFVSIYEPSTKKEPSAIQSVSYFDAEGAGL
;
A
#
# COMPACT_ATOMS: atom_id res chain seq x y z
N PHE A 1 19.02 -6.54 -7.90
CA PHE A 1 19.57 -5.70 -6.81
C PHE A 1 20.97 -6.18 -6.49
N LEU A 2 21.92 -5.25 -6.50
CA LEU A 2 23.21 -5.50 -5.87
C LEU A 2 23.03 -5.17 -4.38
N TYR A 3 22.98 -6.19 -3.53
CA TYR A 3 22.87 -6.05 -2.07
C TYR A 3 23.97 -5.18 -1.44
N SER A 4 24.97 -4.79 -2.21
CA SER A 4 26.09 -3.94 -1.81
C SER A 4 25.97 -2.49 -2.32
N GLY A 5 24.92 -2.15 -3.06
CA GLY A 5 24.72 -0.78 -3.54
C GLY A 5 24.23 0.16 -2.45
N LEU A 6 24.64 1.43 -2.51
CA LEU A 6 24.14 2.47 -1.60
C LEU A 6 22.61 2.57 -1.68
N ASP A 7 22.05 2.49 -2.88
CA ASP A 7 20.61 2.53 -3.13
C ASP A 7 19.85 1.41 -2.41
N TYR A 8 20.48 0.22 -2.29
CA TYR A 8 19.87 -0.87 -1.53
C TYR A 8 19.74 -0.50 -0.04
N ALA A 9 20.81 -0.02 0.56
CA ALA A 9 20.82 0.32 1.98
C ALA A 9 19.96 1.55 2.29
N GLU A 10 19.95 2.54 1.40
CA GLU A 10 19.28 3.83 1.64
C GLU A 10 17.81 3.84 1.24
N TYR A 11 17.39 2.97 0.33
CA TYR A 11 16.01 2.94 -0.17
C TYR A 11 15.41 1.54 -0.16
N TYR A 12 15.93 0.61 -0.98
CA TYR A 12 15.23 -0.66 -1.25
C TYR A 12 15.09 -1.58 -0.04
N SER A 13 15.92 -1.44 0.99
CA SER A 13 15.80 -2.15 2.26
C SER A 13 14.99 -1.40 3.32
N GLN A 14 14.50 -0.20 3.00
CA GLN A 14 13.81 0.66 3.96
C GLN A 14 12.28 0.55 3.83
N PHE A 15 11.55 0.87 4.89
CA PHE A 15 10.09 0.78 4.89
C PHE A 15 9.40 1.55 3.75
N PRO A 16 9.79 2.80 3.40
CA PRO A 16 9.11 3.54 2.35
C PRO A 16 9.23 2.95 0.94
N SER A 17 10.04 1.92 0.73
CA SER A 17 10.09 1.19 -0.55
C SER A 17 9.19 -0.04 -0.61
N HIS A 18 8.44 -0.30 0.46
CA HIS A 18 7.56 -1.46 0.60
C HIS A 18 6.11 -1.06 0.83
N ASN A 19 5.18 -1.96 0.53
CA ASN A 19 3.75 -1.78 0.81
C ASN A 19 3.49 -2.04 2.30
N THR A 20 3.75 -1.04 3.13
CA THR A 20 3.69 -1.11 4.59
C THR A 20 3.37 0.25 5.20
N VAL A 21 3.40 0.33 6.54
CA VAL A 21 3.21 1.58 7.29
C VAL A 21 4.51 2.01 7.94
N CYS A 22 4.93 3.25 7.64
CA CYS A 22 6.00 3.94 8.35
C CYS A 22 5.43 4.80 9.46
N VAL A 23 6.07 4.77 10.62
CA VAL A 23 5.64 5.52 11.82
C VAL A 23 6.62 6.65 12.10
N ASP A 24 6.08 7.87 12.23
CA ASP A 24 6.86 9.10 12.52
C ASP A 24 8.02 9.35 11.55
N GLY A 25 7.90 8.87 10.30
CA GLY A 25 8.94 8.99 9.29
C GLY A 25 10.18 8.12 9.55
N ILE A 26 10.14 7.20 10.50
CA ILE A 26 11.25 6.28 10.76
C ILE A 26 11.27 5.23 9.66
N SER A 27 12.25 5.34 8.77
CA SER A 27 12.36 4.48 7.60
C SER A 27 13.41 3.39 7.71
N SER A 28 14.33 3.49 8.67
CA SER A 28 15.45 2.57 8.76
C SER A 28 15.03 1.22 9.34
N TYR A 29 15.39 0.17 8.62
CA TYR A 29 15.34 -1.20 9.09
C TYR A 29 16.78 -1.67 9.34
N PRO A 30 17.14 -2.08 10.56
CA PRO A 30 18.50 -2.53 10.82
C PRO A 30 18.75 -3.84 10.09
N VAL A 31 19.50 -3.79 9.03
CA VAL A 31 19.77 -4.89 8.09
C VAL A 31 20.24 -6.19 8.77
N MET A 32 20.84 -6.09 9.93
CA MET A 32 21.40 -7.23 10.67
C MET A 32 20.55 -7.73 11.84
N LYS A 33 19.36 -7.15 12.06
CA LYS A 33 18.45 -7.53 13.14
C LYS A 33 17.12 -8.08 12.60
N SER A 34 17.15 -8.76 11.49
CA SER A 34 15.96 -9.18 10.73
C SER A 34 15.18 -10.36 11.33
N ASN A 35 15.48 -10.79 12.53
CA ASN A 35 14.70 -11.84 13.20
C ASN A 35 13.47 -11.25 13.90
N HIS A 36 12.61 -10.62 13.11
CA HIS A 36 11.31 -10.17 13.59
C HIS A 36 10.28 -11.24 13.26
N SER A 37 9.75 -11.85 14.30
CA SER A 37 8.63 -12.77 14.16
C SER A 37 7.33 -12.01 14.04
N PHE A 38 6.45 -12.53 13.22
CA PHE A 38 5.05 -12.11 13.18
C PHE A 38 4.24 -13.11 13.99
N ASP A 39 3.35 -12.62 14.83
CA ASP A 39 2.39 -13.46 15.52
C ASP A 39 1.14 -13.58 14.66
N LEU A 40 0.77 -14.83 14.32
CA LEU A 40 -0.49 -15.09 13.63
C LEU A 40 -1.63 -15.00 14.65
N LEU A 41 -2.44 -13.95 14.55
CA LEU A 41 -3.59 -13.76 15.44
C LEU A 41 -4.78 -14.62 15.01
N SER A 42 -5.06 -14.67 13.72
CA SER A 42 -6.12 -15.50 13.15
C SER A 42 -5.92 -15.69 11.64
N CYS A 43 -6.46 -16.76 11.11
CA CYS A 43 -6.52 -17.01 9.68
C CYS A 43 -7.74 -17.87 9.32
N PHE A 44 -8.15 -17.79 8.07
CA PHE A 44 -9.15 -18.68 7.53
C PHE A 44 -8.78 -19.09 6.09
N PRO A 45 -8.82 -20.36 5.71
CA PRO A 45 -9.07 -21.50 6.61
C PRO A 45 -7.93 -21.68 7.63
N ALA A 46 -8.27 -22.12 8.85
CA ALA A 46 -7.30 -22.34 9.92
C ALA A 46 -6.42 -23.58 9.67
N SER A 47 -6.88 -24.51 8.84
CA SER A 47 -6.11 -25.64 8.35
C SER A 47 -6.49 -25.97 6.91
N ALA A 48 -5.51 -26.32 6.10
CA ALA A 48 -5.73 -26.80 4.75
C ALA A 48 -6.15 -28.27 4.76
N GLU A 49 -7.37 -28.59 5.18
CA GLU A 49 -7.94 -29.90 4.91
C GLU A 49 -8.33 -29.95 3.43
N PRO A 50 -7.76 -30.87 2.63
CA PRO A 50 -8.15 -31.03 1.23
C PRO A 50 -9.66 -31.23 1.08
N GLY A 51 -10.29 -30.41 0.26
CA GLY A 51 -11.72 -30.47 -0.03
C GLY A 51 -12.65 -29.77 0.96
N LYS A 52 -12.12 -29.16 2.03
CA LYS A 52 -12.90 -28.34 2.98
C LYS A 52 -12.50 -26.88 3.03
N ALA A 53 -11.57 -26.45 2.17
CA ALA A 53 -11.18 -25.06 2.10
C ALA A 53 -12.36 -24.20 1.59
N PHE A 54 -12.67 -23.14 2.30
CA PHE A 54 -13.59 -22.13 1.83
C PHE A 54 -12.94 -21.42 0.65
N THR A 55 -13.58 -21.45 -0.50
CA THR A 55 -12.98 -20.99 -1.77
C THR A 55 -13.26 -19.52 -2.08
N SER A 56 -14.25 -18.90 -1.43
CA SER A 56 -14.67 -17.53 -1.74
C SER A 56 -13.94 -16.48 -0.92
N VAL A 57 -13.55 -16.77 0.30
CA VAL A 57 -12.82 -15.83 1.17
C VAL A 57 -11.70 -16.56 1.89
N THR A 58 -10.51 -16.00 1.84
CA THR A 58 -9.40 -16.41 2.71
C THR A 58 -8.81 -15.17 3.37
N TYR A 59 -8.34 -15.28 4.60
CA TYR A 59 -7.65 -14.18 5.25
C TYR A 59 -6.58 -14.64 6.22
N SER A 60 -5.65 -13.75 6.50
CA SER A 60 -4.73 -13.84 7.63
C SER A 60 -4.70 -12.49 8.36
N ASN A 61 -4.63 -12.53 9.69
CA ASN A 61 -4.43 -11.38 10.56
C ASN A 61 -3.16 -11.59 11.37
N LEU A 62 -2.23 -10.67 11.22
CA LEU A 62 -0.90 -10.77 11.82
C LEU A 62 -0.68 -9.61 12.77
N TYR A 63 0.05 -9.85 13.85
CA TYR A 63 0.60 -8.83 14.71
C TYR A 63 2.11 -8.76 14.53
N PHE A 64 2.62 -7.56 14.56
CA PHE A 64 4.04 -7.26 14.51
C PHE A 64 4.33 -6.04 15.38
N ARG A 65 5.37 -6.14 16.20
CA ARG A 65 5.90 -5.00 16.90
C ARG A 65 7.09 -4.46 16.12
N GLU A 66 6.90 -3.29 15.52
CA GLU A 66 7.96 -2.63 14.78
C GLU A 66 9.00 -2.08 15.77
N PRO A 67 10.27 -2.58 15.75
CA PRO A 67 11.21 -2.33 16.83
C PRO A 67 11.81 -0.91 16.82
N GLU A 68 11.88 -0.25 15.66
CA GLU A 68 12.53 1.05 15.54
C GLU A 68 11.63 2.17 16.08
N SER A 69 10.39 2.20 15.66
CA SER A 69 9.39 3.15 16.15
C SER A 69 8.74 2.70 17.46
N ARG A 70 8.88 1.41 17.81
CA ARG A 70 8.15 0.71 18.89
C ARG A 70 6.65 0.80 18.72
N ALA A 71 6.22 0.64 17.49
CA ALA A 71 4.81 0.63 17.15
C ALA A 71 4.26 -0.80 17.18
N ASP A 72 3.10 -0.98 17.81
CA ASP A 72 2.28 -2.15 17.63
C ASP A 72 1.56 -2.04 16.30
N GLN A 73 1.67 -3.07 15.46
CA GLN A 73 1.03 -3.12 14.16
C GLN A 73 0.24 -4.41 14.02
N THR A 74 -0.97 -4.31 13.49
CA THR A 74 -1.71 -5.48 12.99
C THR A 74 -2.08 -5.27 11.55
N ARG A 75 -2.02 -6.33 10.77
CA ARG A 75 -2.45 -6.31 9.37
C ARG A 75 -3.30 -7.52 9.08
N MET A 76 -4.54 -7.27 8.70
CA MET A 76 -5.42 -8.29 8.16
C MET A 76 -5.45 -8.14 6.64
N MET A 77 -5.06 -9.20 5.94
CA MET A 77 -5.19 -9.29 4.49
C MET A 77 -6.14 -10.42 4.13
N SER A 78 -7.06 -10.13 3.22
CA SER A 78 -8.05 -11.07 2.74
C SER A 78 -8.07 -11.11 1.21
N ILE A 79 -8.36 -12.29 0.66
CA ILE A 79 -8.69 -12.48 -0.75
C ILE A 79 -10.16 -12.89 -0.80
N VAL A 80 -10.95 -12.16 -1.60
CA VAL A 80 -12.34 -12.46 -1.86
C VAL A 80 -12.48 -12.81 -3.33
N THR A 81 -12.78 -14.08 -3.61
CA THR A 81 -12.99 -14.59 -4.97
C THR A 81 -14.43 -14.34 -5.39
N THR A 82 -14.64 -13.64 -6.48
CA THR A 82 -15.98 -13.30 -7.02
C THR A 82 -16.34 -14.10 -8.26
N GLY A 83 -15.38 -14.77 -8.88
CA GLY A 83 -15.53 -15.60 -10.05
C GLY A 83 -14.34 -16.53 -10.24
N ALA A 84 -14.29 -17.25 -11.36
CA ALA A 84 -13.18 -18.17 -11.64
C ALA A 84 -11.84 -17.45 -11.78
N GLU A 85 -11.84 -16.22 -12.29
CA GLU A 85 -10.65 -15.43 -12.58
C GLU A 85 -10.75 -14.01 -11.99
N THR A 86 -11.80 -13.74 -11.21
CA THR A 86 -12.07 -12.41 -10.64
C THR A 86 -12.11 -12.46 -9.12
N GLY A 87 -11.69 -11.36 -8.52
CA GLY A 87 -11.68 -11.18 -7.07
C GLY A 87 -11.06 -9.86 -6.67
N TYR A 88 -11.07 -9.61 -5.39
CA TYR A 88 -10.44 -8.43 -4.80
C TYR A 88 -9.76 -8.79 -3.49
N TYR A 89 -8.88 -7.90 -3.06
CA TYR A 89 -8.17 -8.01 -1.80
C TYR A 89 -8.69 -6.96 -0.83
N VAL A 90 -8.75 -7.30 0.44
CA VAL A 90 -9.00 -6.35 1.54
C VAL A 90 -7.76 -6.28 2.41
N ASP A 91 -7.35 -5.08 2.76
CA ASP A 91 -6.21 -4.81 3.65
C ASP A 91 -6.67 -3.87 4.76
N ILE A 92 -6.58 -4.32 6.01
CA ILE A 92 -6.83 -3.50 7.19
C ILE A 92 -5.53 -3.43 7.98
N PHE A 93 -4.91 -2.26 7.97
CA PHE A 93 -3.65 -2.02 8.67
C PHE A 93 -3.86 -1.08 9.86
N ARG A 94 -3.57 -1.57 11.06
CA ARG A 94 -3.60 -0.79 12.30
C ARG A 94 -2.19 -0.54 12.80
N SER A 95 -1.93 0.64 13.30
CA SER A 95 -0.60 1.00 13.80
C SER A 95 -0.71 2.06 14.90
N ARG A 96 0.02 1.86 16.01
CA ARG A 96 0.15 2.84 17.10
C ARG A 96 1.46 2.64 17.85
N LYS A 97 2.03 3.69 18.40
CA LYS A 97 3.17 3.55 19.30
C LYS A 97 2.71 3.04 20.67
N GLU A 98 3.48 2.15 21.26
CA GLU A 98 3.20 1.56 22.59
C GLU A 98 2.99 2.62 23.67
N LYS A 99 3.79 3.68 23.63
CA LYS A 99 3.76 4.76 24.65
C LYS A 99 3.00 6.01 24.17
N GLY A 100 2.32 5.91 23.02
CA GLY A 100 1.68 7.07 22.40
C GLY A 100 2.68 8.12 21.90
N GLY A 101 2.18 9.32 21.66
CA GLY A 101 2.98 10.42 21.11
C GLY A 101 3.29 10.25 19.61
N ASP A 102 2.48 9.48 18.92
CA ASP A 102 2.53 9.29 17.48
C ASP A 102 2.28 10.63 16.79
N LYS A 103 3.16 11.00 15.87
CA LYS A 103 2.99 12.21 15.07
C LYS A 103 2.22 11.89 13.80
N MET A 104 2.63 10.84 13.10
CA MET A 104 2.02 10.42 11.84
C MET A 104 2.32 8.97 11.54
N HIS A 105 1.42 8.37 10.78
CA HIS A 105 1.58 7.05 10.17
C HIS A 105 1.39 7.19 8.68
N ASP A 106 2.36 6.74 7.88
CA ASP A 106 2.34 6.79 6.42
C ASP A 106 2.14 5.38 5.87
N TYR A 107 0.99 5.13 5.27
CA TYR A 107 0.69 3.91 4.55
C TYR A 107 1.18 4.05 3.12
N PHE A 108 2.14 3.24 2.73
CA PHE A 108 2.71 3.20 1.39
C PHE A 108 2.11 2.09 0.56
N TYR A 109 1.77 2.41 -0.68
CA TYR A 109 1.42 1.44 -1.71
C TYR A 109 2.13 1.78 -3.02
N HIS A 110 2.95 0.85 -3.47
CA HIS A 110 3.70 0.93 -4.72
C HIS A 110 3.10 -0.03 -5.74
N ASN A 111 3.02 0.40 -6.97
CA ASN A 111 2.65 -0.48 -8.07
C ASN A 111 3.36 -0.08 -9.37
N LEU A 112 3.35 -1.00 -10.31
CA LEU A 112 3.84 -0.78 -11.66
C LEU A 112 2.81 0.00 -12.48
N GLY A 113 3.28 0.69 -13.50
CA GLY A 113 2.46 1.37 -14.46
C GLY A 113 3.13 2.62 -15.02
N GLN A 114 2.50 3.21 -16.01
CA GLN A 114 2.93 4.48 -16.57
C GLN A 114 2.16 5.65 -15.94
N THR A 115 0.96 5.39 -15.43
CA THR A 115 0.12 6.44 -14.85
C THR A 115 -0.52 6.01 -13.54
N LEU A 116 -0.60 6.96 -12.61
CA LEU A 116 -1.36 6.88 -11.37
C LEU A 116 -2.37 8.02 -11.37
N THR A 117 -3.66 7.67 -11.33
CA THR A 117 -4.75 8.63 -11.14
C THR A 117 -5.28 8.49 -9.73
N LEU A 118 -5.43 9.60 -9.01
CA LEU A 118 -5.97 9.66 -7.66
C LEU A 118 -7.14 10.65 -7.61
N THR A 119 -8.31 10.16 -7.26
CA THR A 119 -9.55 10.93 -7.14
C THR A 119 -10.24 10.61 -5.81
N ALA A 120 -11.24 11.38 -5.43
CA ALA A 120 -12.22 10.91 -4.46
C ALA A 120 -12.96 9.68 -5.03
N ALA A 121 -13.49 8.83 -4.17
CA ALA A 121 -14.20 7.62 -4.60
C ALA A 121 -15.47 7.92 -5.41
N ASP A 122 -16.05 9.11 -5.26
CA ASP A 122 -17.17 9.61 -6.05
C ASP A 122 -16.74 10.15 -7.44
N GLY A 123 -15.47 10.06 -7.78
CA GLY A 123 -14.88 10.55 -9.02
C GLY A 123 -14.53 12.04 -9.01
N SER A 124 -14.81 12.78 -7.94
CA SER A 124 -14.45 14.20 -7.86
C SER A 124 -12.94 14.40 -7.74
N ASP A 125 -12.47 15.49 -8.30
CA ASP A 125 -11.07 15.89 -8.23
C ASP A 125 -10.68 16.26 -6.79
N LEU A 126 -9.54 15.77 -6.35
CA LEU A 126 -8.95 16.10 -5.04
C LEU A 126 -8.11 17.37 -5.07
N ASN A 127 -7.89 17.93 -6.25
CA ASN A 127 -7.07 19.14 -6.45
C ASN A 127 -5.65 19.00 -5.87
N LEU A 128 -4.99 17.90 -6.21
CA LEU A 128 -3.63 17.58 -5.78
C LEU A 128 -2.66 18.72 -6.09
N GLN A 129 -1.95 19.20 -5.09
CA GLN A 129 -0.97 20.27 -5.21
C GLN A 129 0.45 19.73 -5.07
N PRO A 130 1.44 20.28 -5.82
CA PRO A 130 2.84 19.96 -5.61
C PRO A 130 3.26 20.20 -4.16
N THR A 131 4.13 19.34 -3.64
CA THR A 131 4.58 19.42 -2.24
C THR A 131 6.03 19.00 -2.07
N GLU A 132 6.69 19.56 -1.07
CA GLU A 132 7.99 19.11 -0.58
C GLU A 132 7.87 18.13 0.60
N GLU A 133 6.66 17.82 1.04
CA GLU A 133 6.43 16.81 2.06
C GLU A 133 6.83 15.41 1.59
N LEU A 134 6.73 14.41 2.44
CA LEU A 134 7.34 13.11 2.22
C LEU A 134 8.86 13.25 1.97
N ALA A 135 9.49 14.13 2.71
CA ALA A 135 10.91 14.39 2.66
C ALA A 135 11.63 13.76 3.85
N PHE A 136 12.93 13.83 3.82
CA PHE A 136 13.79 13.45 4.92
C PHE A 136 13.37 14.13 6.24
N ALA A 137 13.05 13.36 7.26
CA ALA A 137 12.51 13.86 8.52
C ALA A 137 13.46 13.72 9.73
N GLY A 138 14.65 13.14 9.57
CA GLY A 138 15.62 12.94 10.64
C GLY A 138 16.79 12.04 10.25
N ALA A 139 17.72 11.82 11.17
CA ALA A 139 18.85 10.93 10.94
C ALA A 139 18.36 9.51 10.58
N HIS A 140 18.95 8.90 9.58
CA HIS A 140 18.63 7.56 9.04
C HIS A 140 17.35 7.46 8.17
N LEU A 141 16.81 8.58 7.67
CA LEU A 141 15.56 8.56 6.91
C LEU A 141 15.79 8.83 5.41
N TYR A 142 16.76 8.20 4.83
CA TYR A 142 17.13 8.43 3.43
C TYR A 142 16.05 8.05 2.45
N ALA A 143 15.26 7.01 2.75
CA ALA A 143 14.28 6.48 1.81
C ALA A 143 13.22 7.49 1.36
N TYR A 144 12.76 8.37 2.23
CA TYR A 144 11.84 9.44 1.85
C TYR A 144 12.44 10.42 0.85
N SER A 145 13.75 10.66 0.87
CA SER A 145 14.42 11.56 -0.07
C SER A 145 14.51 11.00 -1.49
N TYR A 146 14.23 9.73 -1.68
CA TYR A 146 14.17 9.09 -3.00
C TYR A 146 12.82 9.29 -3.69
N LEU A 147 11.79 9.78 -2.97
CA LEU A 147 10.50 10.10 -3.54
C LEU A 147 10.52 11.48 -4.20
N TYR A 148 10.00 11.58 -5.41
CA TYR A 148 9.99 12.81 -6.19
C TYR A 148 8.67 12.98 -6.95
N ASP A 149 8.49 14.12 -7.63
CA ASP A 149 7.23 14.52 -8.28
C ASP A 149 6.00 14.31 -7.37
N LYS A 150 6.15 14.80 -6.14
CA LYS A 150 5.20 14.61 -5.07
C LYS A 150 4.04 15.59 -5.17
N LYS A 151 2.82 15.09 -4.99
CA LYS A 151 1.61 15.91 -4.88
C LYS A 151 0.79 15.46 -3.70
N VAL A 152 0.06 16.38 -3.08
CA VAL A 152 -0.73 16.14 -1.86
C VAL A 152 -2.13 16.75 -1.96
N ALA A 153 -3.08 16.12 -1.31
CA ALA A 153 -4.36 16.69 -0.95
C ALA A 153 -4.76 16.26 0.47
N ALA A 154 -5.23 17.19 1.28
CA ALA A 154 -5.91 16.85 2.53
C ALA A 154 -7.38 16.53 2.25
N THR A 155 -7.86 15.38 2.72
CA THR A 155 -9.24 14.96 2.46
C THR A 155 -9.76 13.99 3.51
N ALA A 156 -11.00 14.19 3.92
CA ALA A 156 -11.75 13.22 4.70
C ALA A 156 -12.58 12.26 3.82
N LYS A 157 -12.59 12.46 2.50
CA LYS A 157 -13.33 11.59 1.58
C LYS A 157 -12.62 10.26 1.39
N ASP A 158 -13.42 9.23 1.12
CA ASP A 158 -12.89 7.99 0.53
C ASP A 158 -12.23 8.31 -0.80
N VAL A 159 -11.12 7.65 -1.10
CA VAL A 159 -10.34 7.90 -2.32
C VAL A 159 -10.21 6.65 -3.17
N LYS A 160 -10.00 6.87 -4.47
CA LYS A 160 -9.69 5.83 -5.44
C LYS A 160 -8.40 6.18 -6.16
N ALA A 161 -7.41 5.28 -6.08
CA ALA A 161 -6.20 5.31 -6.86
C ALA A 161 -6.26 4.24 -7.96
N THR A 162 -5.93 4.60 -9.19
CA THR A 162 -5.87 3.65 -10.32
C THR A 162 -4.47 3.70 -10.93
N PHE A 163 -3.77 2.59 -10.87
CA PHE A 163 -2.48 2.36 -11.52
C PHE A 163 -2.72 1.68 -12.84
N THR A 164 -2.18 2.23 -13.92
CA THR A 164 -2.43 1.74 -15.29
C THR A 164 -1.14 1.27 -15.93
N ILE A 165 -1.16 0.04 -16.42
CA ILE A 165 -0.17 -0.52 -17.33
C ILE A 165 -0.74 -0.48 -18.75
N ASP A 166 -0.22 0.42 -19.57
CA ASP A 166 -0.55 0.56 -20.96
C ASP A 166 0.24 -0.47 -21.81
N MET A 167 -0.47 -1.34 -22.48
CA MET A 167 0.07 -2.45 -23.26
C MET A 167 0.09 -2.17 -24.78
N LYS A 168 0.11 -0.90 -25.19
CA LYS A 168 -0.03 -0.45 -26.60
C LYS A 168 0.79 -1.22 -27.64
N ASP A 169 1.97 -1.67 -27.26
CA ASP A 169 2.91 -2.31 -28.20
C ASP A 169 2.74 -3.83 -28.30
N LYS A 170 1.71 -4.37 -27.66
CA LYS A 170 1.42 -5.82 -27.67
C LYS A 170 -0.08 -6.01 -27.85
N ASP A 171 -0.47 -7.11 -28.45
CA ASP A 171 -1.89 -7.53 -28.55
C ASP A 171 -2.55 -7.77 -27.18
N GLY A 172 -1.95 -7.19 -26.14
CA GLY A 172 -2.36 -7.24 -24.75
C GLY A 172 -3.38 -6.17 -24.41
N ASP A 173 -4.17 -6.47 -23.42
CA ASP A 173 -5.14 -5.56 -22.84
C ASP A 173 -4.47 -4.72 -21.74
N ASP A 174 -4.83 -3.45 -21.62
CA ASP A 174 -4.34 -2.61 -20.54
C ASP A 174 -4.73 -3.22 -19.19
N ILE A 175 -3.82 -3.14 -18.24
CA ILE A 175 -3.99 -3.70 -16.91
C ILE A 175 -4.14 -2.56 -15.90
N TYR A 176 -5.11 -2.70 -15.04
CA TYR A 176 -5.41 -1.74 -13.99
C TYR A 176 -5.29 -2.39 -12.62
N MET A 177 -4.70 -1.68 -11.67
CA MET A 177 -4.86 -1.96 -10.25
C MET A 177 -5.66 -0.80 -9.66
N ASN A 178 -6.87 -1.10 -9.22
CA ASN A 178 -7.73 -0.15 -8.52
C ASN A 178 -7.57 -0.32 -7.02
N LEU A 179 -7.33 0.76 -6.32
CA LEU A 179 -7.25 0.83 -4.88
C LEU A 179 -8.30 1.81 -4.37
N TRP A 180 -9.20 1.36 -3.52
CA TRP A 180 -10.07 2.22 -2.73
C TRP A 180 -9.58 2.27 -1.31
N MET A 181 -9.52 3.45 -0.71
CA MET A 181 -9.15 3.62 0.68
C MET A 181 -10.20 4.44 1.41
N LYS A 182 -10.58 3.97 2.61
CA LYS A 182 -11.46 4.69 3.52
C LYS A 182 -10.87 6.05 3.86
N GLY A 183 -11.68 7.09 3.73
CA GLY A 183 -11.37 8.43 4.20
C GLY A 183 -11.42 8.53 5.72
N GLU A 184 -10.64 9.45 6.26
CA GLU A 184 -10.65 9.79 7.67
C GLU A 184 -10.41 11.29 7.84
N PRO A 185 -10.97 11.94 8.87
CA PRO A 185 -10.62 13.31 9.19
C PRO A 185 -9.12 13.51 9.33
N ASP A 186 -8.61 14.64 8.87
CA ASP A 186 -7.21 15.03 8.93
C ASP A 186 -6.24 14.09 8.18
N ARG A 187 -6.76 13.28 7.24
CA ARG A 187 -5.92 12.45 6.38
C ARG A 187 -5.40 13.24 5.20
N GLU A 188 -4.15 13.00 4.87
CA GLU A 188 -3.53 13.48 3.64
C GLU A 188 -3.26 12.30 2.72
N VAL A 189 -3.47 12.51 1.42
CA VAL A 189 -3.16 11.53 0.39
C VAL A 189 -2.18 12.12 -0.60
N PHE A 190 -1.21 11.30 -1.00
CA PHE A 190 -0.12 11.71 -1.87
C PHE A 190 -0.05 10.81 -3.08
N THR A 191 0.39 11.39 -4.18
CA THR A 191 1.03 10.66 -5.28
C THR A 191 2.50 11.04 -5.33
N ALA A 192 3.35 10.08 -5.64
CA ALA A 192 4.78 10.29 -5.81
C ALA A 192 5.34 9.31 -6.83
N LEU A 193 6.54 9.60 -7.31
CA LEU A 193 7.37 8.68 -8.06
C LEU A 193 8.49 8.19 -7.15
N ALA A 194 8.81 6.91 -7.25
CA ALA A 194 9.91 6.26 -6.54
C ALA A 194 10.90 5.65 -7.54
N PRO A 195 12.12 5.29 -7.12
CA PRO A 195 13.09 4.64 -7.98
C PRO A 195 12.51 3.42 -8.70
N MET A 196 12.95 3.20 -9.94
CA MET A 196 12.54 2.07 -10.75
C MET A 196 12.98 0.74 -10.12
N THR A 197 12.21 -0.31 -10.35
CA THR A 197 12.59 -1.65 -9.94
C THR A 197 13.52 -2.29 -10.97
N GLU A 198 14.83 -2.27 -10.74
CA GLU A 198 15.82 -2.85 -11.64
C GLU A 198 15.56 -4.33 -11.98
N GLY A 199 14.96 -5.09 -11.07
CA GLY A 199 14.60 -6.49 -11.31
C GLY A 199 13.68 -6.67 -12.51
N LEU A 200 12.86 -5.69 -12.84
CA LEU A 200 11.94 -5.74 -13.99
C LEU A 200 12.70 -5.74 -15.34
N SER A 201 13.87 -5.11 -15.42
CA SER A 201 14.67 -5.11 -16.64
C SER A 201 15.07 -6.52 -17.09
N ARG A 202 15.10 -7.47 -16.17
CA ARG A 202 15.45 -8.88 -16.40
C ARG A 202 14.23 -9.78 -16.58
N THR A 203 13.02 -9.27 -16.41
CA THR A 203 11.80 -10.05 -16.53
C THR A 203 11.43 -10.18 -18.01
N PRO A 204 11.34 -11.41 -18.57
CA PRO A 204 10.91 -11.60 -19.95
C PRO A 204 9.44 -11.18 -20.13
N ASN A 205 9.10 -10.74 -21.33
CA ASN A 205 7.74 -10.39 -21.73
C ASN A 205 7.08 -9.20 -21.06
N MET A 206 7.80 -8.43 -20.25
CA MET A 206 7.29 -7.15 -19.76
C MET A 206 7.25 -6.12 -20.90
N PRO A 207 6.24 -5.24 -20.94
CA PRO A 207 6.24 -4.10 -21.85
C PRO A 207 7.53 -3.28 -21.68
N TYR A 208 8.15 -2.92 -22.78
CA TYR A 208 9.44 -2.20 -22.76
C TYR A 208 9.36 -0.91 -21.94
N ASN A 209 8.30 -0.15 -22.14
CA ASN A 209 8.06 1.12 -21.46
C ASN A 209 7.88 1.02 -19.93
N ILE A 210 7.51 -0.16 -19.40
CA ILE A 210 7.42 -0.37 -17.93
C ILE A 210 8.79 -0.56 -17.29
N LYS A 211 9.72 -1.16 -18.03
CA LYS A 211 11.05 -1.48 -17.49
C LYS A 211 11.86 -0.23 -17.10
N GLU A 212 11.55 0.90 -17.73
CA GLU A 212 12.27 2.17 -17.59
C GLU A 212 11.44 3.20 -16.82
N GLN A 213 10.24 2.81 -16.34
CA GLN A 213 9.39 3.71 -15.60
C GLN A 213 9.74 3.74 -14.10
N PRO A 214 9.58 4.89 -13.46
CA PRO A 214 9.62 4.97 -12.00
C PRO A 214 8.50 4.12 -11.40
N THR A 215 8.68 3.72 -10.15
CA THR A 215 7.63 3.05 -9.40
C THR A 215 6.58 4.07 -8.98
N LEU A 216 5.34 3.86 -9.39
CA LEU A 216 4.21 4.70 -8.99
C LEU A 216 3.88 4.46 -7.52
N THR A 217 3.72 5.54 -6.76
CA THR A 217 3.56 5.48 -5.31
C THR A 217 2.33 6.27 -4.86
N PHE A 218 1.44 5.60 -4.15
CA PHE A 218 0.37 6.21 -3.38
C PHE A 218 0.77 6.19 -1.90
N VAL A 219 0.53 7.29 -1.19
CA VAL A 219 0.71 7.35 0.26
C VAL A 219 -0.54 7.93 0.90
N ALA A 220 -0.97 7.33 2.00
CA ALA A 220 -1.97 7.92 2.88
C ALA A 220 -1.33 8.19 4.24
N ARG A 221 -1.35 9.45 4.67
CA ARG A 221 -0.84 9.89 5.97
C ARG A 221 -1.99 10.09 6.93
N GLN A 222 -1.91 9.43 8.07
CA GLN A 222 -2.76 9.68 9.22
C GLN A 222 -1.98 10.44 10.28
N HIS A 223 -2.45 11.62 10.65
CA HIS A 223 -1.91 12.35 11.79
C HIS A 223 -2.37 11.72 13.10
N GLY A 224 -1.42 11.56 14.03
CA GLY A 224 -1.66 10.75 15.23
C GLY A 224 -1.62 9.26 14.95
N GLU A 225 -2.26 8.46 15.78
CA GLU A 225 -2.29 7.02 15.68
C GLU A 225 -3.26 6.51 14.60
N ALA A 226 -3.00 5.33 14.07
CA ALA A 226 -3.81 4.65 13.08
C ALA A 226 -4.35 3.30 13.60
N TRP A 227 -4.62 3.19 14.90
CA TRP A 227 -5.17 1.99 15.51
C TRP A 227 -6.69 2.01 15.53
N ASN A 228 -7.26 3.13 16.04
CA ASN A 228 -8.69 3.36 16.07
C ASN A 228 -9.23 3.91 14.75
N ARG A 229 -8.36 4.51 13.95
CA ARG A 229 -8.62 5.00 12.59
C ARG A 229 -7.70 4.29 11.58
N PRO A 230 -7.91 2.98 11.34
CA PRO A 230 -7.01 2.18 10.53
C PRO A 230 -7.01 2.61 9.06
N PHE A 231 -5.97 2.19 8.37
CA PHE A 231 -6.00 2.17 6.92
C PHE A 231 -6.82 0.97 6.46
N VAL A 232 -7.92 1.23 5.78
CA VAL A 232 -8.80 0.19 5.21
C VAL A 232 -8.81 0.36 3.71
N SER A 233 -8.27 -0.63 3.00
CA SER A 233 -8.12 -0.58 1.55
C SER A 233 -8.73 -1.81 0.89
N ILE A 234 -9.24 -1.62 -0.31
CA ILE A 234 -9.69 -2.67 -1.20
C ILE A 234 -8.89 -2.55 -2.49
N TYR A 235 -8.37 -3.67 -2.99
CA TYR A 235 -7.61 -3.74 -4.23
C TYR A 235 -8.30 -4.66 -5.22
N GLU A 236 -8.48 -4.20 -6.44
CA GLU A 236 -9.03 -5.00 -7.51
C GLU A 236 -8.19 -4.86 -8.78
N PRO A 237 -7.49 -5.93 -9.21
CA PRO A 237 -6.91 -5.97 -10.54
C PRO A 237 -8.02 -6.09 -11.57
N SER A 238 -7.89 -5.40 -12.71
CA SER A 238 -8.84 -5.47 -13.82
C SER A 238 -8.15 -5.22 -15.15
N THR A 239 -8.83 -5.52 -16.23
CA THR A 239 -8.40 -5.24 -17.60
C THR A 239 -9.55 -4.60 -18.40
N LYS A 240 -9.31 -4.23 -19.66
CA LYS A 240 -10.42 -3.79 -20.52
C LYS A 240 -11.39 -4.92 -20.85
N LYS A 241 -10.89 -6.16 -20.97
CA LYS A 241 -11.73 -7.35 -21.25
C LYS A 241 -12.49 -7.81 -20.02
N GLU A 242 -11.86 -7.68 -18.87
CA GLU A 242 -12.42 -7.99 -17.56
C GLU A 242 -12.40 -6.73 -16.70
N PRO A 243 -13.36 -5.82 -16.92
CA PRO A 243 -13.42 -4.55 -16.23
C PRO A 243 -13.71 -4.74 -14.73
N SER A 244 -13.37 -3.73 -13.95
CA SER A 244 -13.66 -3.69 -12.51
C SER A 244 -15.11 -4.04 -12.24
N ALA A 245 -15.35 -5.04 -11.39
CA ALA A 245 -16.68 -5.44 -10.94
C ALA A 245 -17.17 -4.56 -9.79
N ILE A 246 -16.23 -3.88 -9.07
CA ILE A 246 -16.56 -2.99 -7.96
C ILE A 246 -17.04 -1.66 -8.52
N GLN A 247 -18.32 -1.37 -8.31
CA GLN A 247 -18.93 -0.09 -8.71
C GLN A 247 -18.80 0.97 -7.63
N SER A 248 -18.92 0.56 -6.36
CA SER A 248 -18.78 1.45 -5.21
C SER A 248 -18.31 0.66 -4.00
N VAL A 249 -17.65 1.36 -3.09
CA VAL A 249 -17.25 0.85 -1.77
C VAL A 249 -17.88 1.77 -0.72
N SER A 250 -18.47 1.18 0.29
CA SER A 250 -18.98 1.91 1.46
C SER A 250 -18.38 1.32 2.72
N TYR A 251 -17.95 2.18 3.60
CA TYR A 251 -17.39 1.80 4.89
C TYR A 251 -18.38 2.21 5.99
N PHE A 252 -18.62 1.32 6.93
CA PHE A 252 -19.42 1.63 8.10
C PHE A 252 -18.75 1.07 9.33
N ASP A 253 -18.78 1.86 10.38
CA ASP A 253 -18.31 1.42 11.69
C ASP A 253 -19.42 0.62 12.35
N ALA A 254 -19.15 -0.65 12.68
CA ALA A 254 -20.09 -1.45 13.46
C ALA A 254 -19.96 -1.02 14.93
N GLU A 255 -20.91 -0.23 15.44
CA GLU A 255 -20.98 0.07 16.85
C GLU A 255 -21.16 -1.23 17.66
N GLY A 256 -20.26 -1.47 18.60
CA GLY A 256 -20.34 -2.61 19.51
C GLY A 256 -19.69 -3.92 19.03
N ALA A 257 -19.09 -3.98 17.87
CA ALA A 257 -18.21 -5.08 17.49
C ALA A 257 -16.87 -4.89 18.22
N GLY A 258 -16.77 -5.39 19.44
CA GLY A 258 -15.48 -5.55 20.12
C GLY A 258 -14.59 -6.47 19.27
N LEU A 259 -13.57 -5.92 18.66
CA LEU A 259 -12.48 -6.63 18.02
C LEU A 259 -11.36 -6.88 19.03
#